data_273cee07b06cef41768e6d4943b73bc2
#
_entry.id   273cee07b06cef41768e6d4943b73bc2
#
_cell.length_a   1.000
_cell.length_b   1.000
_cell.length_c   1.000
_cell.angle_alpha   90.00
_cell.angle_beta   90.00
_cell.angle_gamma   90.00
#
_symmetry.space_group_name_H-M   'P 1'
#
loop_
_entity.id
_entity.type
_entity.pdbx_description
1 polymer ?
#
loop_
_entity_poly.entity_id
_entity_poly.type
_entity_poly.pdbx_seq_one_letter_code
_entity_poly.pdbx_strand_id
1 'polypeptide(L)'
;MAEHNEIGKIGENITKEFLVKQGFKILGQNYAIKQGEIDIIAEKDSTLYFVEVKSIKVRDCTNIENLVISPEDNLTLAKWSKLLITVETYLKHKNVPHETRYQIDLACVYIDTEMRQGRVKLLHNIYKEKE
;
A
#
# COMPACT_ATOMS: atom_id res chain seq x y z
N MET A 1 -20.77 -1.84 -6.13
CA MET A 1 -20.09 -3.04 -5.57
C MET A 1 -19.02 -3.58 -6.51
N ALA A 2 -19.40 -4.03 -7.71
CA ALA A 2 -18.41 -4.49 -8.70
C ALA A 2 -17.41 -3.39 -9.07
N GLU A 3 -17.89 -2.17 -9.26
CA GLU A 3 -17.05 -1.03 -9.59
C GLU A 3 -16.01 -0.74 -8.50
N HIS A 4 -16.42 -0.86 -7.24
CA HIS A 4 -15.53 -0.61 -6.11
C HIS A 4 -14.40 -1.64 -6.06
N ASN A 5 -14.72 -2.92 -6.30
CA ASN A 5 -13.72 -3.98 -6.35
C ASN A 5 -12.79 -3.84 -7.55
N GLU A 6 -13.31 -3.42 -8.68
CA GLU A 6 -12.51 -3.19 -9.87
C GLU A 6 -11.51 -2.06 -9.68
N ILE A 7 -11.94 -0.94 -9.09
CA ILE A 7 -11.06 0.19 -8.79
C ILE A 7 -9.94 -0.25 -7.85
N GLY A 8 -10.26 -1.06 -6.84
CA GLY A 8 -9.26 -1.60 -5.94
C GLY A 8 -8.22 -2.45 -6.64
N LYS A 9 -8.67 -3.36 -7.52
CA LYS A 9 -7.75 -4.21 -8.28
C LYS A 9 -6.89 -3.42 -9.25
N ILE A 10 -7.48 -2.44 -9.93
CA ILE A 10 -6.74 -1.57 -10.83
C ILE A 10 -5.65 -0.83 -10.06
N GLY A 11 -5.99 -0.28 -8.90
CA GLY A 11 -5.04 0.44 -8.07
C GLY A 11 -3.89 -0.45 -7.59
N GLU A 12 -4.18 -1.68 -7.18
CA GLU A 12 -3.14 -2.62 -6.77
C GLU A 12 -2.21 -2.97 -7.93
N ASN A 13 -2.76 -3.19 -9.13
CA ASN A 13 -1.95 -3.49 -10.30
C ASN A 13 -1.09 -2.30 -10.72
N ILE A 14 -1.64 -1.10 -10.69
CA ILE A 14 -0.89 0.12 -11.00
C ILE A 14 0.26 0.30 -9.99
N THR A 15 -0.02 0.09 -8.70
CA THR A 15 0.99 0.21 -7.65
C THR A 15 2.10 -0.81 -7.86
N LYS A 16 1.74 -2.05 -8.16
CA LYS A 16 2.73 -3.10 -8.41
C LYS A 16 3.66 -2.72 -9.57
N GLU A 17 3.10 -2.28 -10.70
CA GLU A 17 3.89 -1.86 -11.84
C GLU A 17 4.78 -0.67 -11.51
N PHE A 18 4.25 0.30 -10.75
CA PHE A 18 5.01 1.44 -10.29
C PHE A 18 6.21 1.00 -9.46
N LEU A 19 5.99 0.10 -8.50
CA LEU A 19 7.05 -0.38 -7.62
C LEU A 19 8.14 -1.13 -8.42
N VAL A 20 7.73 -1.98 -9.36
CA VAL A 20 8.70 -2.70 -10.20
C VAL A 20 9.56 -1.73 -10.99
N LYS A 21 8.97 -0.68 -11.55
CA LYS A 21 9.71 0.35 -12.28
C LYS A 21 10.67 1.12 -11.38
N GLN A 22 10.35 1.22 -10.10
CA GLN A 22 11.22 1.88 -9.11
C GLN A 22 12.31 0.95 -8.58
N GLY A 23 12.36 -0.28 -9.05
CA GLY A 23 13.41 -1.22 -8.65
C GLY A 23 13.03 -2.16 -7.51
N PHE A 24 11.75 -2.18 -7.13
CA PHE A 24 11.29 -3.09 -6.08
C PHE A 24 11.04 -4.49 -6.65
N LYS A 25 11.32 -5.49 -5.83
CA LYS A 25 10.96 -6.87 -6.10
C LYS A 25 9.66 -7.17 -5.36
N ILE A 26 8.66 -7.63 -6.07
CA ILE A 26 7.37 -7.98 -5.44
C ILE A 26 7.50 -9.38 -4.84
N LEU A 27 7.32 -9.49 -3.54
CA LEU A 27 7.41 -10.76 -2.82
C LEU A 27 6.05 -11.41 -2.62
N GLY A 28 4.98 -10.62 -2.55
CA GLY A 28 3.64 -11.16 -2.38
C GLY A 28 2.57 -10.11 -2.56
N GLN A 29 1.34 -10.59 -2.71
CA GLN A 29 0.16 -9.75 -2.85
C GLN A 29 -0.97 -10.36 -2.04
N ASN A 30 -1.80 -9.48 -1.49
CA ASN A 30 -3.01 -9.89 -0.78
C ASN A 30 -2.73 -10.97 0.28
N TYR A 31 -1.69 -10.72 1.08
CA TYR A 31 -1.38 -11.60 2.20
C TYR A 31 -2.42 -11.38 3.29
N ALA A 32 -3.23 -12.39 3.52
CA ALA A 32 -4.36 -12.28 4.43
C ALA A 32 -4.26 -13.26 5.58
N ILE A 33 -4.60 -12.77 6.76
CA ILE A 33 -4.82 -13.60 7.94
C ILE A 33 -6.20 -13.24 8.48
N LYS A 34 -6.65 -13.94 9.51
CA LYS A 34 -7.96 -13.69 10.10
C LYS A 34 -8.12 -12.22 10.52
N GLN A 35 -7.05 -11.61 11.04
CA GLN A 35 -7.08 -10.26 11.61
C GLN A 35 -6.92 -9.15 10.58
N GLY A 36 -6.40 -9.43 9.39
CA GLY A 36 -6.17 -8.38 8.43
C GLY A 36 -5.47 -8.84 7.16
N GLU A 37 -5.13 -7.87 6.32
CA GLU A 37 -4.55 -8.11 5.01
C GLU A 37 -3.48 -7.08 4.70
N ILE A 38 -2.46 -7.49 3.95
CA ILE A 38 -1.44 -6.61 3.38
C ILE A 38 -1.58 -6.69 1.87
N ASP A 39 -1.79 -5.55 1.22
CA ASP A 39 -2.04 -5.52 -0.22
C ASP A 39 -0.83 -5.93 -1.04
N ILE A 40 0.34 -5.37 -0.75
CA ILE A 40 1.57 -5.68 -1.48
C ILE A 40 2.73 -5.78 -0.49
N ILE A 41 3.57 -6.80 -0.69
CA ILE A 41 4.82 -6.94 0.04
C ILE A 41 5.94 -6.89 -0.98
N ALA A 42 6.90 -6.00 -0.77
CA ALA A 42 7.99 -5.77 -1.70
C ALA A 42 9.32 -5.64 -0.97
N GLU A 43 10.40 -5.74 -1.73
CA GLU A 43 11.75 -5.62 -1.18
C GLU A 43 12.59 -4.75 -2.10
N LYS A 44 13.37 -3.88 -1.50
CA LYS A 44 14.36 -3.08 -2.22
C LYS A 44 15.51 -2.77 -1.27
N ASP A 45 16.73 -2.99 -1.74
CA ASP A 45 17.96 -2.71 -0.97
C ASP A 45 17.90 -3.35 0.43
N SER A 46 17.47 -4.61 0.48
CA SER A 46 17.41 -5.41 1.71
C SER A 46 16.40 -4.89 2.75
N THR A 47 15.52 -3.99 2.36
CA THR A 47 14.44 -3.49 3.22
C THR A 47 13.12 -4.04 2.72
N LEU A 48 12.27 -4.49 3.65
CA LEU A 48 10.93 -4.95 3.32
C LEU A 48 9.95 -3.77 3.36
N TYR A 49 9.04 -3.75 2.40
CA TYR A 49 8.01 -2.72 2.31
C TYR A 49 6.65 -3.39 2.33
N PHE A 50 5.85 -3.02 3.32
CA PHE A 50 4.47 -3.48 3.42
C PHE A 50 3.59 -2.33 2.96
N VAL A 51 2.93 -2.51 1.83
CA VAL A 51 2.23 -1.41 1.15
C VAL A 51 0.73 -1.61 1.22
N GLU A 52 0.06 -0.64 1.83
CA GLU A 52 -1.39 -0.54 1.81
C GLU A 52 -1.78 0.32 0.62
N VAL A 53 -2.74 -0.15 -0.18
CA VAL A 53 -3.16 0.56 -1.40
C VAL A 53 -4.53 1.18 -1.18
N LYS A 54 -4.63 2.48 -1.41
CA LYS A 54 -5.88 3.21 -1.38
C LYS A 54 -6.16 3.76 -2.78
N SER A 55 -7.20 3.26 -3.42
CA SER A 55 -7.57 3.67 -4.78
C SER A 55 -8.69 4.70 -4.73
N ILE A 56 -8.53 5.76 -5.49
CA ILE A 56 -9.44 6.89 -5.50
C ILE A 56 -9.78 7.23 -6.93
N LYS A 57 -11.07 7.24 -7.25
CA LYS A 57 -11.55 7.65 -8.56
C LYS A 57 -11.56 9.17 -8.62
N VAL A 58 -10.94 9.74 -9.65
CA VAL A 58 -10.86 11.19 -9.84
C VAL A 58 -11.23 11.53 -11.27
N ARG A 59 -11.60 12.80 -11.50
CA ARG A 59 -11.89 13.29 -12.86
C ARG A 59 -10.63 13.61 -13.65
N ASP A 60 -9.60 14.03 -12.95
CA ASP A 60 -8.34 14.43 -13.56
C ASP A 60 -7.21 14.08 -12.61
N CYS A 61 -6.33 13.20 -13.02
CA CYS A 61 -5.21 12.78 -12.20
C CYS A 61 -3.92 13.56 -12.48
N THR A 62 -3.98 14.62 -13.29
CA THR A 62 -2.79 15.41 -13.61
C THR A 62 -2.32 16.33 -12.49
N ASN A 63 -3.23 16.71 -11.59
CA ASN A 63 -2.94 17.63 -10.49
C ASN A 63 -3.09 16.96 -9.11
N ILE A 64 -2.51 15.78 -8.95
CA ILE A 64 -2.64 15.03 -7.70
C ILE A 64 -1.97 15.73 -6.51
N GLU A 65 -1.02 16.64 -6.79
CA GLU A 65 -0.33 17.40 -5.74
C GLU A 65 -1.27 18.32 -4.98
N ASN A 66 -2.34 18.75 -5.64
CA ASN A 66 -3.34 19.62 -5.04
C ASN A 66 -4.45 18.85 -4.32
N LEU A 67 -4.43 17.52 -4.41
CA LEU A 67 -5.42 16.70 -3.74
C LEU A 67 -4.95 16.45 -2.31
N VAL A 68 -5.76 16.92 -1.37
CA VAL A 68 -5.47 16.77 0.06
C VAL A 68 -6.02 15.44 0.53
N ILE A 69 -5.15 14.45 0.68
CA ILE A 69 -5.52 13.19 1.30
C ILE A 69 -4.64 13.02 2.51
N SER A 70 -5.26 13.03 3.67
CA SER A 70 -4.57 12.78 4.91
C SER A 70 -4.50 11.27 5.12
N PRO A 71 -3.30 10.69 5.34
CA PRO A 71 -3.21 9.27 5.67
C PRO A 71 -4.07 8.88 6.86
N GLU A 72 -4.25 9.79 7.82
CA GLU A 72 -5.06 9.57 9.01
C GLU A 72 -6.53 9.38 8.65
N ASP A 73 -7.02 10.01 7.59
CA ASP A 73 -8.40 9.87 7.14
C ASP A 73 -8.67 8.48 6.55
N ASN A 74 -7.62 7.80 6.10
CA ASN A 74 -7.71 6.50 5.44
C ASN A 74 -7.35 5.34 6.36
N LEU A 75 -6.58 5.60 7.42
CA LEU A 75 -6.14 4.57 8.35
C LEU A 75 -6.58 4.92 9.77
N THR A 76 -7.70 4.33 10.18
CA THR A 76 -8.17 4.46 11.56
C THR A 76 -7.23 3.68 12.49
N LEU A 77 -7.31 3.97 13.79
CA LEU A 77 -6.52 3.26 14.79
C LEU A 77 -6.79 1.74 14.74
N ALA A 78 -8.04 1.36 14.51
CA ALA A 78 -8.42 -0.05 14.40
C ALA A 78 -7.77 -0.71 13.19
N LYS A 79 -7.75 -0.04 12.04
CA LYS A 79 -7.09 -0.55 10.84
C LYS A 79 -5.59 -0.66 11.02
N TRP A 80 -4.98 0.31 11.68
CA TRP A 80 -3.57 0.31 12.01
C TRP A 80 -3.20 -0.91 12.85
N SER A 81 -3.96 -1.16 13.91
CA SER A 81 -3.71 -2.30 14.79
C SER A 81 -3.78 -3.62 14.03
N LYS A 82 -4.76 -3.77 13.16
CA LYS A 82 -4.90 -4.97 12.34
C LYS A 82 -3.74 -5.13 11.37
N LEU A 83 -3.33 -4.04 10.75
CA LEU A 83 -2.21 -4.06 9.81
C LEU A 83 -0.91 -4.46 10.51
N LEU A 84 -0.64 -3.89 11.68
CA LEU A 84 0.56 -4.21 12.45
C LEU A 84 0.59 -5.68 12.86
N ILE A 85 -0.54 -6.23 13.31
CA ILE A 85 -0.64 -7.65 13.65
C ILE A 85 -0.33 -8.51 12.41
N THR A 86 -0.86 -8.11 11.26
CA THR A 86 -0.64 -8.85 10.02
C THR A 86 0.83 -8.80 9.60
N VAL A 87 1.48 -7.65 9.73
CA VAL A 87 2.91 -7.49 9.43
C VAL A 87 3.74 -8.39 10.35
N GLU A 88 3.49 -8.35 11.66
CA GLU A 88 4.20 -9.18 12.62
C GLU A 88 4.01 -10.67 12.34
N THR A 89 2.79 -11.06 11.97
CA THR A 89 2.50 -12.44 11.60
C THR A 89 3.29 -12.87 10.36
N TYR A 90 3.36 -12.00 9.36
CA TYR A 90 4.16 -12.27 8.17
C TYR A 90 5.64 -12.48 8.52
N LEU A 91 6.20 -11.58 9.32
CA LEU A 91 7.61 -11.66 9.71
C LEU A 91 7.93 -12.98 10.42
N LYS A 92 7.05 -13.42 11.31
CA LYS A 92 7.21 -14.69 12.01
C LYS A 92 7.01 -15.89 11.08
N HIS A 93 5.97 -15.85 10.27
CA HIS A 93 5.61 -16.95 9.39
C HIS A 93 6.70 -17.21 8.35
N LYS A 94 7.33 -16.17 7.85
CA LYS A 94 8.39 -16.29 6.86
C LYS A 94 9.78 -16.38 7.46
N ASN A 95 9.89 -16.45 8.79
CA ASN A 95 11.16 -16.53 9.51
C ASN A 95 12.12 -15.40 9.10
N VAL A 96 11.60 -14.20 9.00
CA VAL A 96 12.42 -13.03 8.64
C VAL A 96 13.37 -12.71 9.78
N PRO A 97 14.68 -12.55 9.51
CA PRO A 97 15.63 -12.22 10.56
C PRO A 97 15.27 -10.93 11.31
N HIS A 98 15.51 -10.91 12.61
CA HIS A 98 15.17 -9.80 13.50
C HIS A 98 15.80 -8.48 13.06
N GLU A 99 16.98 -8.53 12.50
CA GLU A 99 17.70 -7.34 12.06
C GLU A 99 17.23 -6.78 10.73
N THR A 100 16.28 -7.45 10.06
CA THR A 100 15.76 -6.99 8.78
C THR A 100 14.98 -5.69 8.96
N ARG A 101 15.33 -4.69 8.18
CA ARG A 101 14.61 -3.42 8.19
C ARG A 101 13.30 -3.58 7.42
N TYR A 102 12.27 -2.95 7.94
CA TYR A 102 11.01 -2.89 7.21
C TYR A 102 10.30 -1.57 7.48
N GLN A 103 9.40 -1.22 6.59
CA GLN A 103 8.55 -0.05 6.78
C GLN A 103 7.19 -0.31 6.18
N ILE A 104 6.23 0.51 6.55
CA ILE A 104 4.86 0.42 6.08
C ILE A 104 4.57 1.68 5.29
N ASP A 105 4.21 1.51 4.04
CA ASP A 105 3.92 2.62 3.13
C ASP A 105 2.46 2.59 2.71
N LEU A 106 1.94 3.76 2.38
CA LEU A 106 0.60 3.93 1.83
C LEU A 106 0.72 4.39 0.38
N ALA A 107 0.16 3.63 -0.53
CA ALA A 107 0.08 4.03 -1.93
C ALA A 107 -1.32 4.59 -2.21
N CYS A 108 -1.39 5.88 -2.49
CA CYS A 108 -2.62 6.52 -2.92
C CYS A 108 -2.64 6.51 -4.43
N VAL A 109 -3.60 5.81 -5.02
CA VAL A 109 -3.69 5.68 -6.47
C VAL A 109 -4.91 6.46 -6.96
N TYR A 110 -4.65 7.46 -7.78
CA TYR A 110 -5.68 8.32 -8.36
C TYR A 110 -5.99 7.79 -9.74
N ILE A 111 -7.24 7.40 -9.96
CA ILE A 111 -7.64 6.73 -11.20
C ILE A 111 -8.71 7.55 -11.91
N ASP A 112 -8.37 7.96 -13.14
CA ASP A 112 -9.30 8.59 -14.06
C ASP A 112 -9.76 7.51 -15.04
N THR A 113 -10.96 7.00 -14.81
CA THR A 113 -11.49 5.87 -15.61
C THR A 113 -11.86 6.28 -17.02
N GLU A 114 -12.22 7.55 -17.24
CA GLU A 114 -12.56 8.05 -18.57
C GLU A 114 -11.33 8.13 -19.47
N MET A 115 -10.26 8.68 -18.94
CA MET A 115 -9.00 8.84 -19.67
C MET A 115 -8.09 7.62 -19.54
N ARG A 116 -8.49 6.63 -18.76
CA ARG A 116 -7.71 5.43 -18.47
C ARG A 116 -6.30 5.76 -17.98
N GLN A 117 -6.24 6.73 -17.08
CA GLN A 117 -4.99 7.18 -16.47
C GLN A 117 -4.98 6.91 -14.99
N GLY A 118 -3.81 6.56 -14.48
CA GLY A 118 -3.61 6.36 -13.05
C GLY A 118 -2.31 6.98 -12.61
N ARG A 119 -2.31 7.59 -11.43
CA ARG A 119 -1.12 8.17 -10.82
C ARG A 119 -0.97 7.66 -9.40
N VAL A 120 0.25 7.35 -9.02
CA VAL A 120 0.56 6.85 -7.68
C VAL A 120 1.28 7.94 -6.89
N LYS A 121 0.78 8.17 -5.67
CA LYS A 121 1.49 8.97 -4.68
C LYS A 121 1.84 8.03 -3.54
N LEU A 122 3.13 7.77 -3.38
CA LEU A 122 3.61 6.85 -2.35
C LEU A 122 4.02 7.63 -1.11
N LEU A 123 3.34 7.33 0.01
CA LEU A 123 3.65 7.93 1.30
C LEU A 123 4.47 6.93 2.09
N HIS A 124 5.73 7.28 2.32
CA HIS A 124 6.67 6.38 2.97
C HIS A 124 6.56 6.41 4.49
N ASN A 125 6.72 5.24 5.06
CA ASN A 125 6.89 5.07 6.51
C ASN A 125 5.83 5.80 7.31
N ILE A 126 4.57 5.52 6.95
CA ILE A 126 3.42 6.20 7.56
C ILE A 126 3.21 5.80 9.03
N TYR A 127 3.87 4.73 9.47
CA TYR A 127 3.86 4.31 10.86
C TYR A 127 5.05 4.93 11.57
N LYS A 128 4.76 5.74 12.60
CA LYS A 128 5.79 6.29 13.46
C LYS A 128 5.54 5.78 14.86
N GLU A 129 6.54 5.13 15.44
CA GLU A 129 6.45 4.78 16.85
C GLU A 129 6.30 6.05 17.67
N LYS A 130 5.38 6.02 18.62
CA LYS A 130 5.28 7.11 19.57
C LYS A 130 6.49 7.04 20.50
N GLU A 131 7.25 8.07 20.44
CA GLU A 131 8.35 8.25 21.40
C GLU A 131 7.82 8.60 22.77
#